data_2ef0c4f286afebbc45e75f4d4b270548
#
_entry.id   2ef0c4f286afebbc45e75f4d4b270548
#
_cell.length_a   1.000
_cell.length_b   1.000
_cell.length_c   1.000
_cell.angle_alpha   90.00
_cell.angle_beta   90.00
_cell.angle_gamma   90.00
#
_symmetry.space_group_name_H-M   'P 1'
#
loop_
_entity.id
_entity.type
_entity.pdbx_description
1 polymer ?
#
loop_
_entity_poly.entity_id
_entity_poly.type
_entity_poly.pdbx_seq_one_letter_code
_entity_poly.pdbx_strand_id
1 'polypeptide(L)'
;MDVRQSIHSEHAKTLDTQALRREFLIENIFVADEYTMVYSHIDRIIVGGIMPVSHPVEIGGEVGKQLGVSRLLDRRELGVINIGGAGAIIVDGQRHDIGHRDALYIGKGAKELVFVSNEASRPAKFYYNCAPAHTAYPTKKVSPADVAPVTLGDNLTSNRRTINKYFVPDVLETCQLSMGLTELAPGNIWNTMPCHPHERRMEVYLYFNMEEDSCVFHMMGQPQETRHIVMRNEQAVISPSWSIHSGVGTKAYTFIWGMVGENQVFDDMDHVAVQDLR
;
A
#
# COMPACT_ATOMS: atom_id res chain seq x y z
N MET A 1 -0.80 13.47 11.76
CA MET A 1 -1.25 12.11 11.44
C MET A 1 -2.76 12.07 11.51
N ASP A 2 -3.43 11.64 10.44
CA ASP A 2 -4.88 11.36 10.42
C ASP A 2 -5.12 10.00 11.10
N VAL A 3 -6.13 9.91 11.99
CA VAL A 3 -6.42 8.68 12.74
C VAL A 3 -7.82 8.20 12.39
N ARG A 4 -7.91 6.97 11.87
CA ARG A 4 -9.17 6.33 11.48
C ARG A 4 -9.49 5.16 12.40
N GLN A 5 -10.71 5.15 12.93
CA GLN A 5 -11.22 4.07 13.76
C GLN A 5 -11.60 2.84 12.92
N SER A 6 -11.57 1.65 13.50
CA SER A 6 -12.11 0.46 12.85
C SER A 6 -13.63 0.57 12.78
N ILE A 7 -14.18 0.46 11.58
CA ILE A 7 -15.61 0.43 11.36
C ILE A 7 -16.11 -1.02 11.27
N HIS A 8 -17.20 -1.31 11.93
CA HIS A 8 -17.84 -2.63 11.90
C HIS A 8 -18.47 -2.89 10.53
N SER A 9 -18.40 -4.13 10.03
CA SER A 9 -18.91 -4.52 8.71
C SER A 9 -20.41 -4.18 8.54
N GLU A 10 -21.22 -4.39 9.58
CA GLU A 10 -22.65 -4.07 9.53
C GLU A 10 -22.92 -2.55 9.43
N HIS A 11 -22.07 -1.72 10.06
CA HIS A 11 -22.18 -0.28 9.92
C HIS A 11 -21.76 0.18 8.51
N ALA A 12 -20.76 -0.44 7.93
CA ALA A 12 -20.30 -0.12 6.58
C ALA A 12 -21.40 -0.25 5.52
N LYS A 13 -22.36 -1.16 5.71
CA LYS A 13 -23.54 -1.33 4.81
C LYS A 13 -24.41 -0.08 4.71
N THR A 14 -24.41 0.76 5.72
CA THR A 14 -25.30 1.95 5.82
C THR A 14 -24.63 3.24 5.41
N LEU A 15 -23.32 3.22 5.10
CA LEU A 15 -22.59 4.42 4.70
C LEU A 15 -23.03 4.92 3.32
N ASP A 16 -23.24 6.21 3.21
CA ASP A 16 -23.35 6.86 1.90
C ASP A 16 -21.97 6.98 1.24
N THR A 17 -21.93 7.46 0.00
CA THR A 17 -20.70 7.59 -0.78
C THR A 17 -19.66 8.47 -0.06
N GLN A 18 -20.07 9.58 0.55
CA GLN A 18 -19.15 10.46 1.25
C GLN A 18 -18.57 9.83 2.50
N ALA A 19 -19.40 9.17 3.29
CA ALA A 19 -18.98 8.48 4.50
C ALA A 19 -18.04 7.31 4.16
N LEU A 20 -18.37 6.52 3.13
CA LEU A 20 -17.54 5.42 2.67
C LEU A 20 -16.14 5.91 2.25
N ARG A 21 -16.07 7.00 1.48
CA ARG A 21 -14.80 7.62 1.07
C ARG A 21 -14.02 8.14 2.27
N ARG A 22 -14.64 8.81 3.21
CA ARG A 22 -13.98 9.33 4.43
C ARG A 22 -13.37 8.20 5.27
N GLU A 23 -14.04 7.06 5.36
CA GLU A 23 -13.55 5.93 6.16
C GLU A 23 -12.40 5.18 5.49
N PHE A 24 -12.47 4.93 4.18
CA PHE A 24 -11.57 4.00 3.53
C PHE A 24 -10.63 4.63 2.50
N LEU A 25 -10.99 5.75 1.87
CA LEU A 25 -10.16 6.38 0.85
C LEU A 25 -9.13 7.34 1.45
N ILE A 26 -7.90 7.29 0.96
CA ILE A 26 -6.84 8.27 1.21
C ILE A 26 -6.58 9.00 -0.10
N GLU A 27 -7.08 10.23 -0.22
CA GLU A 27 -7.05 10.98 -1.47
C GLU A 27 -5.68 11.60 -1.75
N ASN A 28 -5.03 12.12 -0.72
CA ASN A 28 -3.76 12.84 -0.84
C ASN A 28 -2.64 12.00 -0.21
N ILE A 29 -1.93 11.24 -1.03
CA ILE A 29 -0.77 10.45 -0.60
C ILE A 29 0.51 11.27 -0.71
N PHE A 30 0.68 12.05 -1.79
CA PHE A 30 1.91 12.80 -2.04
C PHE A 30 1.64 14.30 -2.00
N VAL A 31 2.32 15.00 -1.08
CA VAL A 31 2.35 16.44 -0.96
C VAL A 31 3.82 16.88 -1.05
N ALA A 32 4.09 17.93 -1.84
CA ALA A 32 5.44 18.40 -2.07
C ALA A 32 6.09 18.83 -0.74
N ASP A 33 7.31 18.34 -0.50
CA ASP A 33 8.12 18.63 0.68
C ASP A 33 7.53 18.23 2.03
N GLU A 34 6.57 17.31 2.00
CA GLU A 34 5.90 16.80 3.21
C GLU A 34 5.84 15.27 3.22
N TYR A 35 5.54 14.72 4.39
CA TYR A 35 5.04 13.37 4.53
C TYR A 35 3.56 13.38 4.91
N THR A 36 2.79 12.52 4.28
CA THR A 36 1.39 12.22 4.69
C THR A 36 1.36 10.96 5.53
N MET A 37 0.42 10.87 6.47
CA MET A 37 0.35 9.75 7.37
C MET A 37 -1.09 9.52 7.85
N VAL A 38 -1.62 8.35 7.54
CA VAL A 38 -2.93 7.88 8.01
C VAL A 38 -2.73 6.63 8.87
N TYR A 39 -3.08 6.71 10.13
CA TYR A 39 -3.11 5.59 11.06
C TYR A 39 -4.50 4.97 11.05
N SER A 40 -4.59 3.70 10.70
CA SER A 40 -5.83 2.93 10.79
C SER A 40 -5.79 2.00 12.01
N HIS A 41 -6.88 1.97 12.78
CA HIS A 41 -7.05 0.96 13.83
C HIS A 41 -7.32 -0.46 13.30
N ILE A 42 -7.55 -0.60 11.99
CA ILE A 42 -7.58 -1.91 11.31
C ILE A 42 -6.13 -2.40 11.22
N ASP A 43 -5.82 -3.48 11.94
CA ASP A 43 -4.48 -4.07 12.10
C ASP A 43 -3.35 -3.06 12.42
N ARG A 44 -3.72 -1.85 12.86
CA ARG A 44 -2.81 -0.76 13.26
C ARG A 44 -1.79 -0.37 12.19
N ILE A 45 -2.17 -0.48 10.92
CA ILE A 45 -1.33 -0.03 9.81
C ILE A 45 -1.23 1.49 9.79
N ILE A 46 -0.09 2.00 9.35
CA ILE A 46 0.07 3.38 8.91
C ILE A 46 0.35 3.37 7.42
N VAL A 47 -0.38 4.20 6.68
CA VAL A 47 -0.28 4.37 5.24
C VAL A 47 0.07 5.81 4.93
N GLY A 48 1.00 6.04 4.01
CA GLY A 48 1.33 7.39 3.61
C GLY A 48 2.29 7.48 2.44
N GLY A 49 2.70 8.70 2.16
CA GLY A 49 3.66 9.01 1.12
C GLY A 49 4.58 10.15 1.52
N ILE A 50 5.71 10.24 0.86
CA ILE A 50 6.73 11.27 1.07
C ILE A 50 7.21 11.72 -0.30
N MET A 51 7.19 13.03 -0.55
CA MET A 51 7.60 13.60 -1.83
C MET A 51 8.55 14.79 -1.62
N PRO A 52 9.86 14.54 -1.41
CA PRO A 52 10.85 15.61 -1.34
C PRO A 52 10.99 16.28 -2.71
N VAL A 53 10.85 17.60 -2.78
CA VAL A 53 10.99 18.38 -4.02
C VAL A 53 12.13 19.39 -3.88
N SER A 54 12.03 20.31 -2.93
CA SER A 54 12.99 21.40 -2.74
C SER A 54 13.99 21.13 -1.60
N HIS A 55 13.66 20.24 -0.67
CA HIS A 55 14.52 19.87 0.45
C HIS A 55 14.28 18.44 0.92
N PRO A 56 15.22 17.86 1.67
CA PRO A 56 15.01 16.57 2.31
C PRO A 56 13.80 16.59 3.28
N VAL A 57 13.05 15.49 3.33
CA VAL A 57 11.93 15.31 4.27
C VAL A 57 12.33 14.29 5.32
N GLU A 58 12.18 14.64 6.58
CA GLU A 58 12.47 13.78 7.73
C GLU A 58 11.17 13.41 8.45
N ILE A 59 11.04 12.13 8.86
CA ILE A 59 9.98 11.73 9.79
C ILE A 59 10.50 11.95 11.21
N GLY A 60 10.10 13.07 11.79
CA GLY A 60 10.59 13.51 13.10
C GLY A 60 9.98 12.79 14.30
N GLY A 61 10.52 13.07 15.49
CA GLY A 61 10.11 12.46 16.76
C GLY A 61 8.66 12.75 17.18
N GLU A 62 8.01 13.75 16.61
CA GLU A 62 6.61 14.08 16.92
C GLU A 62 5.64 12.94 16.54
N VAL A 63 5.93 12.20 15.48
CA VAL A 63 5.16 11.02 15.08
C VAL A 63 5.26 9.93 16.15
N GLY A 64 6.46 9.69 16.66
CA GLY A 64 6.68 8.75 17.75
C GLY A 64 5.85 9.10 18.99
N LYS A 65 5.84 10.39 19.37
CA LYS A 65 5.06 10.88 20.50
C LYS A 65 3.56 10.56 20.38
N GLN A 66 2.98 10.72 19.17
CA GLN A 66 1.59 10.36 18.93
C GLN A 66 1.32 8.85 19.06
N LEU A 67 2.34 8.02 18.87
CA LEU A 67 2.29 6.57 19.01
C LEU A 67 2.72 6.07 20.43
N GLY A 68 2.98 7.00 21.36
CA GLY A 68 3.43 6.68 22.70
C GLY A 68 4.86 6.11 22.79
N VAL A 69 5.72 6.51 21.84
CA VAL A 69 7.14 6.14 21.74
C VAL A 69 7.98 7.37 21.39
N SER A 70 9.31 7.22 21.36
CA SER A 70 10.20 8.34 20.98
C SER A 70 10.29 8.54 19.47
N ARG A 71 10.20 7.45 18.68
CA ARG A 71 10.38 7.44 17.24
C ARG A 71 9.40 6.47 16.55
N LEU A 72 9.12 6.69 15.29
CA LEU A 72 8.17 5.88 14.51
C LEU A 72 8.48 4.37 14.61
N LEU A 73 9.75 4.00 14.46
CA LEU A 73 10.15 2.59 14.36
C LEU A 73 10.60 1.97 15.70
N ASP A 74 10.38 2.60 16.85
CA ASP A 74 10.67 1.98 18.14
C ASP A 74 9.90 0.65 18.36
N ARG A 75 8.71 0.53 17.75
CA ARG A 75 7.85 -0.67 17.83
C ARG A 75 7.26 -1.09 16.49
N ARG A 76 7.80 -0.57 15.39
CA ARG A 76 7.24 -0.75 14.05
C ARG A 76 8.31 -1.09 13.02
N GLU A 77 7.88 -1.65 11.92
CA GLU A 77 8.63 -1.86 10.68
C GLU A 77 8.02 -1.01 9.56
N LEU A 78 8.81 -0.69 8.56
CA LEU A 78 8.42 0.18 7.45
C LEU A 78 8.79 -0.45 6.11
N GLY A 79 7.82 -0.56 5.22
CA GLY A 79 8.05 -0.91 3.82
C GLY A 79 7.80 0.30 2.94
N VAL A 80 8.75 0.61 2.08
CA VAL A 80 8.69 1.76 1.15
C VAL A 80 8.84 1.27 -0.28
N ILE A 81 8.02 1.77 -1.20
CA ILE A 81 8.16 1.57 -2.65
C ILE A 81 8.17 2.94 -3.33
N ASN A 82 9.17 3.21 -4.15
CA ASN A 82 9.28 4.48 -4.89
C ASN A 82 8.55 4.38 -6.23
N ILE A 83 7.56 5.23 -6.45
CA ILE A 83 6.82 5.31 -7.71
C ILE A 83 7.14 6.58 -8.54
N GLY A 84 8.03 7.44 -8.03
CA GLY A 84 8.47 8.68 -8.68
C GLY A 84 9.83 8.57 -9.37
N GLY A 85 10.50 9.69 -9.48
CA GLY A 85 11.89 9.77 -9.93
C GLY A 85 12.86 9.10 -8.96
N ALA A 86 14.15 9.06 -9.33
CA ALA A 86 15.18 8.50 -8.45
C ALA A 86 15.40 9.38 -7.21
N GLY A 87 15.67 8.73 -6.09
CA GLY A 87 15.97 9.38 -4.83
C GLY A 87 16.78 8.48 -3.91
N ALA A 88 16.83 8.82 -2.64
CA ALA A 88 17.43 7.97 -1.62
C ALA A 88 16.70 8.07 -0.29
N ILE A 89 16.86 7.05 0.52
CA ILE A 89 16.42 7.01 1.91
C ILE A 89 17.67 6.83 2.77
N ILE A 90 17.87 7.75 3.71
CA ILE A 90 18.97 7.71 4.68
C ILE A 90 18.39 7.14 5.97
N VAL A 91 18.92 6.00 6.41
CA VAL A 91 18.50 5.30 7.61
C VAL A 91 19.67 5.27 8.57
N ASP A 92 19.58 5.95 9.71
CA ASP A 92 20.65 6.04 10.72
C ASP A 92 22.01 6.45 10.11
N GLY A 93 21.99 7.43 9.19
CA GLY A 93 23.17 7.91 8.47
C GLY A 93 23.60 7.05 7.27
N GLN A 94 23.05 5.86 7.08
CA GLN A 94 23.34 5.02 5.90
C GLN A 94 22.42 5.39 4.74
N ARG A 95 23.00 5.76 3.59
CA ARG A 95 22.27 6.10 2.37
C ARG A 95 21.93 4.85 1.57
N HIS A 96 20.65 4.73 1.18
CA HIS A 96 20.13 3.73 0.26
C HIS A 96 19.57 4.43 -0.98
N ASP A 97 20.21 4.27 -2.13
CA ASP A 97 19.71 4.81 -3.39
C ASP A 97 18.52 3.98 -3.90
N ILE A 98 17.41 4.66 -4.18
CA ILE A 98 16.11 4.06 -4.51
C ILE A 98 15.64 4.60 -5.85
N GLY A 99 15.69 3.75 -6.87
CA GLY A 99 15.18 4.05 -8.21
C GLY A 99 13.65 3.89 -8.29
N HIS A 100 13.12 4.15 -9.49
CA HIS A 100 11.71 3.90 -9.77
C HIS A 100 11.36 2.41 -9.61
N ARG A 101 10.32 2.10 -8.82
CA ARG A 101 9.87 0.74 -8.46
C ARG A 101 10.85 -0.05 -7.57
N ASP A 102 11.93 0.56 -7.10
CA ASP A 102 12.72 -0.03 -6.02
C ASP A 102 11.94 0.04 -4.70
N ALA A 103 12.17 -0.92 -3.85
CA ALA A 103 11.60 -1.01 -2.51
C ALA A 103 12.70 -1.04 -1.43
N LEU A 104 12.41 -0.50 -0.25
CA LEU A 104 13.26 -0.59 0.92
C LEU A 104 12.43 -1.05 2.11
N TYR A 105 12.83 -2.18 2.71
CA TYR A 105 12.35 -2.59 4.01
C TYR A 105 13.25 -2.00 5.08
N ILE A 106 12.66 -1.42 6.12
CA ILE A 106 13.37 -0.85 7.27
C ILE A 106 12.81 -1.50 8.54
N GLY A 107 13.64 -2.23 9.24
CA GLY A 107 13.26 -2.96 10.43
C GLY A 107 13.04 -2.06 11.64
N LYS A 108 12.40 -2.63 12.66
CA LYS A 108 12.23 -2.03 13.98
C LYS A 108 13.56 -1.59 14.58
N GLY A 109 13.57 -0.40 15.18
CA GLY A 109 14.71 0.17 15.91
C GLY A 109 15.50 1.22 15.16
N ALA A 110 15.26 1.43 13.87
CA ALA A 110 15.84 2.56 13.14
C ALA A 110 15.38 3.90 13.74
N LYS A 111 16.32 4.84 13.84
CA LYS A 111 16.16 6.07 14.63
C LYS A 111 15.93 7.29 13.78
N GLU A 112 16.62 7.38 12.66
CA GLU A 112 16.60 8.52 11.75
C GLU A 112 16.17 8.07 10.35
N LEU A 113 15.19 8.75 9.79
CA LEU A 113 14.65 8.49 8.46
C LEU A 113 14.58 9.78 7.68
N VAL A 114 15.48 9.96 6.69
CA VAL A 114 15.52 11.14 5.82
C VAL A 114 15.34 10.71 4.38
N PHE A 115 14.44 11.36 3.68
CA PHE A 115 14.07 11.08 2.29
C PHE A 115 14.51 12.23 1.40
N VAL A 116 15.14 11.89 0.27
CA VAL A 116 15.65 12.88 -0.69
C VAL A 116 15.32 12.49 -2.12
N SER A 117 15.01 13.46 -2.95
CA SER A 117 14.97 13.28 -4.41
C SER A 117 16.33 13.64 -5.02
N ASN A 118 16.70 12.97 -6.10
CA ASN A 118 17.90 13.33 -6.84
C ASN A 118 17.68 14.60 -7.70
N GLU A 119 16.44 14.79 -8.18
CA GLU A 119 16.07 15.90 -9.06
C GLU A 119 14.72 16.51 -8.64
N ALA A 120 14.67 17.81 -8.42
CA ALA A 120 13.44 18.52 -8.06
C ALA A 120 12.39 18.51 -9.19
N SER A 121 12.83 18.50 -10.45
CA SER A 121 11.94 18.46 -11.62
C SER A 121 11.26 17.10 -11.83
N ARG A 122 11.83 16.05 -11.22
CA ARG A 122 11.31 14.68 -11.24
C ARG A 122 11.46 14.05 -9.86
N PRO A 123 10.67 14.50 -8.88
CA PRO A 123 10.84 14.09 -7.49
C PRO A 123 10.56 12.60 -7.31
N ALA A 124 11.23 12.00 -6.34
CA ALA A 124 10.88 10.69 -5.85
C ALA A 124 9.52 10.76 -5.13
N LYS A 125 8.74 9.69 -5.23
CA LYS A 125 7.46 9.52 -4.55
C LYS A 125 7.50 8.22 -3.77
N PHE A 126 7.83 8.31 -2.50
CA PHE A 126 7.99 7.18 -1.62
C PHE A 126 6.65 6.83 -0.97
N TYR A 127 5.94 5.85 -1.51
CA TYR A 127 4.76 5.28 -0.85
C TYR A 127 5.22 4.32 0.25
N TYR A 128 4.57 4.35 1.40
CA TYR A 128 4.93 3.47 2.48
C TYR A 128 3.75 2.87 3.24
N ASN A 129 3.97 1.66 3.77
CA ASN A 129 3.17 1.03 4.79
C ASN A 129 4.04 0.75 6.02
N CYS A 130 3.50 1.02 7.22
CA CYS A 130 4.20 0.82 8.47
C CYS A 130 3.35 -0.03 9.41
N ALA A 131 3.90 -1.15 9.89
CA ALA A 131 3.21 -2.13 10.70
C ALA A 131 3.82 -2.26 12.10
N PRO A 132 3.08 -2.74 13.12
CA PRO A 132 3.67 -3.15 14.39
C PRO A 132 4.71 -4.25 14.19
N ALA A 133 5.81 -4.21 14.96
CA ALA A 133 6.89 -5.17 14.82
C ALA A 133 7.31 -5.72 16.20
N HIS A 134 7.39 -7.06 16.32
CA HIS A 134 7.79 -7.74 17.54
C HIS A 134 9.31 -7.96 17.61
N THR A 135 10.00 -8.01 16.46
CA THR A 135 11.46 -8.17 16.38
C THR A 135 12.08 -7.18 15.38
N ALA A 136 13.40 -7.08 15.38
CA ALA A 136 14.15 -6.26 14.44
C ALA A 136 14.75 -7.14 13.34
N TYR A 137 14.35 -6.89 12.10
CA TYR A 137 14.99 -7.46 10.92
C TYR A 137 15.87 -6.42 10.22
N PRO A 138 16.93 -6.83 9.49
CA PRO A 138 17.83 -5.91 8.82
C PRO A 138 17.13 -5.06 7.76
N THR A 139 17.55 -3.80 7.62
CA THR A 139 17.17 -2.95 6.48
C THR A 139 17.68 -3.59 5.18
N LYS A 140 16.78 -3.77 4.21
CA LYS A 140 17.09 -4.43 2.96
C LYS A 140 16.38 -3.77 1.77
N LYS A 141 17.17 -3.40 0.77
CA LYS A 141 16.65 -2.96 -0.54
C LYS A 141 16.26 -4.18 -1.36
N VAL A 142 15.14 -4.05 -2.08
CA VAL A 142 14.66 -5.03 -3.08
C VAL A 142 14.30 -4.27 -4.35
N SER A 143 14.91 -4.64 -5.47
CA SER A 143 14.59 -4.07 -6.78
C SER A 143 13.70 -5.00 -7.60
N PRO A 144 13.07 -4.53 -8.68
CA PRO A 144 12.33 -5.41 -9.59
C PRO A 144 13.16 -6.57 -10.15
N ALA A 145 14.48 -6.39 -10.23
CA ALA A 145 15.40 -7.43 -10.71
C ALA A 145 15.69 -8.54 -9.67
N ASP A 146 15.42 -8.25 -8.39
CA ASP A 146 15.67 -9.19 -7.28
C ASP A 146 14.50 -10.15 -7.04
N VAL A 147 13.37 -9.93 -7.70
CA VAL A 147 12.15 -10.74 -7.54
C VAL A 147 11.79 -11.46 -8.84
N ALA A 148 11.20 -12.65 -8.71
CA ALA A 148 10.69 -13.39 -9.86
C ALA A 148 9.23 -12.92 -10.14
N PRO A 149 8.97 -12.19 -11.24
CA PRO A 149 7.64 -11.75 -11.56
C PRO A 149 6.74 -12.93 -11.95
N VAL A 150 5.48 -12.92 -11.47
CA VAL A 150 4.49 -13.93 -11.82
C VAL A 150 3.42 -13.30 -12.70
N THR A 151 3.25 -13.82 -13.92
CA THR A 151 2.16 -13.38 -14.81
C THR A 151 0.95 -14.28 -14.63
N LEU A 152 -0.19 -13.68 -14.36
CA LEU A 152 -1.49 -14.36 -14.17
C LEU A 152 -2.55 -13.75 -15.07
N GLY A 153 -3.61 -14.53 -15.28
CA GLY A 153 -4.77 -14.10 -16.07
C GLY A 153 -4.55 -14.18 -17.58
N ASP A 154 -5.54 -13.75 -18.33
CA ASP A 154 -5.58 -13.81 -19.78
C ASP A 154 -6.22 -12.55 -20.37
N ASN A 155 -5.87 -12.21 -21.61
CA ASN A 155 -6.45 -11.09 -22.34
C ASN A 155 -7.95 -11.28 -22.65
N LEU A 156 -8.40 -12.52 -22.84
CA LEU A 156 -9.82 -12.82 -23.08
C LEU A 156 -10.70 -12.55 -21.87
N THR A 157 -10.12 -12.65 -20.67
CA THR A 157 -10.79 -12.34 -19.40
C THR A 157 -10.46 -10.92 -18.90
N SER A 158 -9.72 -10.14 -19.68
CA SER A 158 -9.33 -8.75 -19.38
C SER A 158 -8.59 -8.58 -18.05
N ASN A 159 -7.86 -9.61 -17.59
CA ASN A 159 -7.20 -9.62 -16.28
C ASN A 159 -5.73 -10.08 -16.32
N ARG A 160 -5.09 -10.05 -17.48
CA ARG A 160 -3.67 -10.38 -17.60
C ARG A 160 -2.84 -9.33 -16.86
N ARG A 161 -2.03 -9.78 -15.90
CA ARG A 161 -1.25 -8.91 -15.01
C ARG A 161 0.04 -9.57 -14.58
N THR A 162 1.01 -8.75 -14.20
CA THR A 162 2.30 -9.20 -13.65
C THR A 162 2.38 -8.76 -12.18
N ILE A 163 2.68 -9.70 -11.30
CA ILE A 163 2.81 -9.52 -9.86
C ILE A 163 4.30 -9.57 -9.49
N ASN A 164 4.79 -8.54 -8.83
CA ASN A 164 6.13 -8.45 -8.24
C ASN A 164 5.97 -8.47 -6.71
N LYS A 165 6.38 -9.55 -6.07
CA LYS A 165 6.30 -9.74 -4.63
C LYS A 165 7.60 -9.23 -3.99
N TYR A 166 7.57 -8.07 -3.33
CA TYR A 166 8.78 -7.49 -2.74
C TYR A 166 9.02 -7.94 -1.30
N PHE A 167 8.03 -7.80 -0.44
CA PHE A 167 8.13 -8.17 0.97
C PHE A 167 7.18 -9.34 1.24
N VAL A 168 7.70 -10.52 1.01
CA VAL A 168 7.06 -11.81 1.32
C VAL A 168 8.13 -12.74 1.87
N PRO A 169 7.79 -13.78 2.65
CA PRO A 169 8.76 -14.65 3.32
C PRO A 169 9.83 -15.24 2.41
N ASP A 170 9.50 -15.53 1.14
CA ASP A 170 10.47 -16.09 0.16
C ASP A 170 11.53 -15.07 -0.30
N VAL A 171 11.33 -13.76 -0.08
CA VAL A 171 12.24 -12.68 -0.49
C VAL A 171 13.00 -12.09 0.69
N LEU A 172 12.26 -11.76 1.77
CA LEU A 172 12.83 -11.27 3.03
C LEU A 172 11.87 -11.49 4.18
N GLU A 173 12.42 -11.64 5.38
CA GLU A 173 11.64 -11.74 6.61
C GLU A 173 11.15 -10.37 7.07
N THR A 174 9.88 -10.31 7.49
CA THR A 174 9.23 -9.16 8.12
C THR A 174 8.44 -9.65 9.33
N CYS A 175 7.91 -8.74 10.16
CA CYS A 175 7.08 -9.14 11.30
C CYS A 175 5.63 -9.43 10.90
N GLN A 176 5.00 -8.51 10.20
CA GLN A 176 3.59 -8.60 9.78
C GLN A 176 3.36 -8.05 8.36
N LEU A 177 4.30 -7.23 7.87
CA LEU A 177 4.14 -6.50 6.63
C LEU A 177 4.43 -7.38 5.43
N SER A 178 3.48 -7.44 4.49
CA SER A 178 3.72 -7.97 3.14
C SER A 178 3.39 -6.90 2.12
N MET A 179 4.24 -6.70 1.12
CA MET A 179 4.02 -5.71 0.07
C MET A 179 4.50 -6.19 -1.29
N GLY A 180 3.83 -5.73 -2.32
CA GLY A 180 4.24 -5.92 -3.70
C GLY A 180 3.51 -4.98 -4.65
N LEU A 181 3.77 -5.18 -5.92
CA LEU A 181 3.27 -4.35 -7.00
C LEU A 181 2.68 -5.25 -8.09
N THR A 182 1.49 -4.90 -8.54
CA THR A 182 0.80 -5.57 -9.65
C THR A 182 0.55 -4.59 -10.78
N GLU A 183 0.97 -4.96 -11.98
CA GLU A 183 0.83 -4.18 -13.19
C GLU A 183 -0.08 -4.91 -14.17
N LEU A 184 -1.16 -4.26 -14.62
CA LEU A 184 -2.03 -4.80 -15.64
C LEU A 184 -1.39 -4.63 -17.02
N ALA A 185 -1.47 -5.65 -17.84
CA ALA A 185 -1.03 -5.56 -19.23
C ALA A 185 -1.95 -4.60 -20.02
N PRO A 186 -1.44 -3.92 -21.07
CA PRO A 186 -2.26 -3.03 -21.89
C PRO A 186 -3.56 -3.72 -22.37
N GLY A 187 -4.68 -3.01 -22.27
CA GLY A 187 -6.01 -3.52 -22.62
C GLY A 187 -6.67 -4.40 -21.55
N ASN A 188 -5.99 -4.67 -20.44
CA ASN A 188 -6.57 -5.38 -19.30
C ASN A 188 -6.98 -4.39 -18.22
N ILE A 189 -8.12 -4.64 -17.58
CA ILE A 189 -8.76 -3.70 -16.68
C ILE A 189 -9.14 -4.29 -15.32
N TRP A 190 -9.14 -5.63 -15.18
CA TRP A 190 -9.51 -6.31 -13.93
C TRP A 190 -8.30 -6.81 -13.14
N ASN A 191 -8.29 -6.54 -11.85
CA ASN A 191 -7.44 -7.23 -10.89
C ASN A 191 -8.29 -7.99 -9.86
N THR A 192 -7.71 -9.05 -9.30
CA THR A 192 -8.28 -9.79 -8.17
C THR A 192 -9.75 -10.21 -8.39
N MET A 193 -10.02 -10.80 -9.56
CA MET A 193 -11.29 -11.41 -9.86
C MET A 193 -11.03 -12.87 -10.29
N PRO A 194 -11.63 -13.87 -9.66
CA PRO A 194 -12.55 -13.81 -8.51
C PRO A 194 -11.96 -13.10 -7.31
N CYS A 195 -12.77 -12.30 -6.63
CA CYS A 195 -12.34 -11.57 -5.45
C CYS A 195 -12.32 -12.45 -4.20
N HIS A 196 -11.73 -11.94 -3.13
CA HIS A 196 -11.63 -12.64 -1.85
C HIS A 196 -11.55 -11.62 -0.70
N PRO A 197 -12.04 -11.90 0.49
CA PRO A 197 -11.54 -11.38 1.76
C PRO A 197 -10.46 -12.29 2.34
N HIS A 198 -9.87 -11.89 3.44
CA HIS A 198 -9.03 -12.73 4.31
C HIS A 198 -9.07 -12.21 5.74
N GLU A 199 -9.74 -12.94 6.62
CA GLU A 199 -9.99 -12.54 8.02
C GLU A 199 -8.70 -12.37 8.86
N ARG A 200 -7.58 -12.95 8.44
CA ARG A 200 -6.30 -12.97 9.17
C ARG A 200 -5.46 -11.71 8.98
N ARG A 201 -5.81 -10.83 8.01
CA ARG A 201 -5.07 -9.61 7.70
C ARG A 201 -5.93 -8.62 6.92
N MET A 202 -5.59 -7.33 7.08
CA MET A 202 -6.13 -6.28 6.24
C MET A 202 -5.29 -6.07 4.99
N GLU A 203 -5.78 -5.31 4.02
CA GLU A 203 -5.03 -4.91 2.84
C GLU A 203 -5.25 -3.44 2.47
N VAL A 204 -4.24 -2.80 1.90
CA VAL A 204 -4.33 -1.45 1.32
C VAL A 204 -3.85 -1.49 -0.12
N TYR A 205 -4.61 -0.88 -1.04
CA TYR A 205 -4.19 -0.65 -2.41
C TYR A 205 -3.85 0.82 -2.63
N LEU A 206 -2.68 1.10 -3.21
CA LEU A 206 -2.38 2.38 -3.87
C LEU A 206 -2.48 2.18 -5.37
N TYR A 207 -3.42 2.87 -6.02
CA TYR A 207 -3.54 2.88 -7.48
C TYR A 207 -2.68 3.99 -8.09
N PHE A 208 -1.90 3.66 -9.10
CA PHE A 208 -1.03 4.64 -9.76
C PHE A 208 -0.76 4.26 -11.24
N ASN A 209 0.03 5.06 -11.93
CA ASN A 209 0.29 4.91 -13.36
C ASN A 209 -1.02 4.89 -14.17
N MET A 210 -1.89 5.83 -13.83
CA MET A 210 -3.20 6.02 -14.46
C MET A 210 -3.20 7.32 -15.26
N GLU A 211 -3.87 7.31 -16.41
CA GLU A 211 -4.08 8.51 -17.18
C GLU A 211 -5.10 9.45 -16.50
N GLU A 212 -5.01 10.75 -16.75
CA GLU A 212 -5.82 11.78 -16.09
C GLU A 212 -7.33 11.54 -16.27
N ASP A 213 -7.75 11.07 -17.44
CA ASP A 213 -9.14 10.78 -17.78
C ASP A 213 -9.62 9.38 -17.37
N SER A 214 -8.79 8.63 -16.64
CA SER A 214 -9.10 7.28 -16.18
C SER A 214 -9.51 7.20 -14.72
N CYS A 215 -10.19 6.12 -14.36
CA CYS A 215 -10.49 5.77 -12.97
C CYS A 215 -10.51 4.26 -12.77
N VAL A 216 -10.43 3.85 -11.51
CA VAL A 216 -10.66 2.47 -11.08
C VAL A 216 -11.86 2.46 -10.14
N PHE A 217 -12.80 1.55 -10.37
CA PHE A 217 -13.85 1.20 -9.41
C PHE A 217 -13.28 0.13 -8.47
N HIS A 218 -12.89 0.55 -7.28
CA HIS A 218 -12.45 -0.39 -6.26
C HIS A 218 -13.67 -1.00 -5.58
N MET A 219 -13.87 -2.29 -5.79
CA MET A 219 -14.95 -3.06 -5.19
C MET A 219 -14.56 -3.45 -3.77
N MET A 220 -15.45 -3.18 -2.82
CA MET A 220 -15.27 -3.48 -1.41
C MET A 220 -16.59 -3.90 -0.76
N GLY A 221 -16.57 -4.15 0.55
CA GLY A 221 -17.72 -4.61 1.32
C GLY A 221 -17.72 -6.12 1.54
N GLN A 222 -18.72 -6.60 2.23
CA GLN A 222 -18.94 -8.04 2.33
C GLN A 222 -19.39 -8.60 0.97
N PRO A 223 -19.13 -9.86 0.65
CA PRO A 223 -19.48 -10.44 -0.66
C PRO A 223 -20.95 -10.29 -1.04
N GLN A 224 -21.86 -10.29 -0.05
CA GLN A 224 -23.31 -10.18 -0.25
C GLN A 224 -23.84 -8.75 -0.15
N GLU A 225 -22.96 -7.77 0.06
CA GLU A 225 -23.29 -6.35 0.17
C GLU A 225 -22.14 -5.53 -0.41
N THR A 226 -21.90 -5.70 -1.71
CA THR A 226 -20.77 -5.05 -2.39
C THR A 226 -21.00 -3.55 -2.57
N ARG A 227 -19.94 -2.80 -2.39
CA ARG A 227 -19.87 -1.35 -2.56
C ARG A 227 -18.68 -1.02 -3.48
N HIS A 228 -18.57 0.22 -3.90
CA HIS A 228 -17.38 0.64 -4.64
C HIS A 228 -16.95 2.05 -4.25
N ILE A 229 -15.66 2.31 -4.45
CA ILE A 229 -15.05 3.63 -4.34
C ILE A 229 -14.38 3.94 -5.68
N VAL A 230 -14.71 5.09 -6.27
CA VAL A 230 -14.04 5.56 -7.48
C VAL A 230 -12.68 6.13 -7.09
N MET A 231 -11.63 5.48 -7.59
CA MET A 231 -10.22 5.82 -7.35
C MET A 231 -9.65 6.62 -8.49
N ARG A 232 -8.74 7.55 -8.16
CA ARG A 232 -7.93 8.31 -9.11
C ARG A 232 -6.45 7.96 -8.94
N ASN A 233 -5.64 8.49 -9.85
CA ASN A 233 -4.19 8.30 -9.79
C ASN A 233 -3.61 8.73 -8.42
N GLU A 234 -2.73 7.92 -7.88
CA GLU A 234 -2.04 8.15 -6.60
C GLU A 234 -2.96 8.25 -5.37
N GLN A 235 -4.10 7.57 -5.41
CA GLN A 235 -4.99 7.42 -4.25
C GLN A 235 -4.89 6.01 -3.67
N ALA A 236 -5.02 5.92 -2.35
CA ALA A 236 -5.03 4.63 -1.66
C ALA A 236 -6.38 4.32 -1.02
N VAL A 237 -6.67 3.04 -0.85
CA VAL A 237 -7.90 2.56 -0.21
C VAL A 237 -7.58 1.47 0.80
N ILE A 238 -8.17 1.59 1.98
CA ILE A 238 -8.05 0.63 3.08
C ILE A 238 -9.15 -0.43 2.92
N SER A 239 -8.75 -1.70 2.87
CA SER A 239 -9.66 -2.85 2.82
C SER A 239 -9.56 -3.62 4.13
N PRO A 240 -10.59 -3.55 5.00
CA PRO A 240 -10.65 -4.37 6.21
C PRO A 240 -10.65 -5.87 5.90
N SER A 241 -10.27 -6.70 6.86
CA SER A 241 -10.22 -8.16 6.72
C SER A 241 -11.52 -8.79 6.20
N TRP A 242 -12.67 -8.26 6.62
CA TRP A 242 -14.00 -8.70 6.20
C TRP A 242 -14.42 -8.25 4.79
N SER A 243 -13.65 -7.37 4.17
CA SER A 243 -13.99 -6.77 2.88
C SER A 243 -13.33 -7.51 1.73
N ILE A 244 -14.09 -7.78 0.68
CA ILE A 244 -13.47 -8.06 -0.62
C ILE A 244 -12.65 -6.85 -1.06
N HIS A 245 -11.65 -7.09 -1.89
CA HIS A 245 -10.87 -6.05 -2.56
C HIS A 245 -10.58 -6.49 -4.00
N SER A 246 -11.10 -5.73 -4.93
CA SER A 246 -10.97 -5.95 -6.35
C SER A 246 -11.04 -4.61 -7.06
N GLY A 247 -10.58 -4.54 -8.30
CA GLY A 247 -10.64 -3.30 -9.05
C GLY A 247 -10.93 -3.53 -10.54
N VAL A 248 -11.74 -2.64 -11.12
CA VAL A 248 -11.92 -2.57 -12.56
C VAL A 248 -11.67 -1.15 -13.03
N GLY A 249 -10.72 -0.99 -13.93
CA GLY A 249 -10.34 0.31 -14.49
C GLY A 249 -11.06 0.64 -15.80
N THR A 250 -11.13 1.91 -16.14
CA THR A 250 -11.50 2.36 -17.48
C THR A 250 -10.36 2.16 -18.49
N LYS A 251 -9.13 2.06 -18.00
CA LYS A 251 -7.89 1.71 -18.72
C LYS A 251 -7.02 0.83 -17.82
N ALA A 252 -5.93 0.29 -18.36
CA ALA A 252 -4.93 -0.44 -17.58
C ALA A 252 -4.29 0.49 -16.52
N TYR A 253 -3.91 -0.07 -15.39
CA TYR A 253 -3.32 0.64 -14.24
C TYR A 253 -2.32 -0.26 -13.53
N THR A 254 -1.59 0.34 -12.62
CA THR A 254 -0.70 -0.36 -11.69
C THR A 254 -1.18 -0.11 -10.26
N PHE A 255 -0.99 -1.06 -9.37
CA PHE A 255 -1.27 -0.84 -7.95
C PHE A 255 -0.22 -1.51 -7.06
N ILE A 256 0.05 -0.86 -5.94
CA ILE A 256 0.78 -1.47 -4.83
C ILE A 256 -0.26 -2.05 -3.88
N TRP A 257 -0.03 -3.28 -3.46
CA TRP A 257 -0.74 -3.92 -2.38
C TRP A 257 0.16 -4.02 -1.16
N GLY A 258 -0.42 -3.75 0.00
CA GLY A 258 0.23 -3.86 1.30
C GLY A 258 -0.70 -4.52 2.30
N MET A 259 -0.25 -5.59 2.94
CA MET A 259 -1.00 -6.37 3.91
C MET A 259 -0.34 -6.33 5.27
N VAL A 260 -1.15 -6.26 6.30
CA VAL A 260 -0.73 -6.35 7.71
C VAL A 260 -1.71 -7.23 8.47
N GLY A 261 -1.21 -8.16 9.26
CA GLY A 261 -2.00 -9.06 10.09
C GLY A 261 -1.16 -10.23 10.61
N GLU A 262 -1.82 -11.25 11.12
CA GLU A 262 -1.13 -12.39 11.73
C GLU A 262 -0.61 -13.42 10.72
N ASN A 263 -1.03 -13.35 9.45
CA ASN A 263 -0.67 -14.33 8.44
C ASN A 263 0.01 -13.68 7.23
N GLN A 264 1.23 -14.12 6.92
CA GLN A 264 2.03 -13.66 5.79
C GLN A 264 2.03 -14.62 4.58
N VAL A 265 1.32 -15.74 4.65
CA VAL A 265 1.17 -16.66 3.51
C VAL A 265 0.39 -15.93 2.41
N PHE A 266 1.05 -15.66 1.27
CA PHE A 266 0.47 -14.85 0.20
C PHE A 266 -0.84 -15.43 -0.32
N ASP A 267 -0.94 -16.74 -0.46
CA ASP A 267 -2.10 -17.45 -1.02
C ASP A 267 -3.22 -17.74 0.02
N ASP A 268 -3.13 -17.19 1.23
CA ASP A 268 -4.20 -17.25 2.22
C ASP A 268 -5.33 -16.29 1.81
N MET A 269 -6.26 -16.81 1.01
CA MET A 269 -7.36 -16.06 0.38
C MET A 269 -8.65 -16.87 0.48
N ASP A 270 -9.71 -16.25 1.01
CA ASP A 270 -11.05 -16.83 1.08
C ASP A 270 -11.82 -16.49 -0.21
N HIS A 271 -11.56 -17.25 -1.29
CA HIS A 271 -12.11 -16.96 -2.62
C HIS A 271 -13.64 -16.99 -2.64
N VAL A 272 -14.23 -15.96 -3.25
CA VAL A 272 -15.68 -15.85 -3.45
C VAL A 272 -16.01 -16.14 -4.90
N ALA A 273 -16.93 -17.08 -5.13
CA ALA A 273 -17.38 -17.38 -6.48
C ALA A 273 -18.19 -16.20 -7.04
N VAL A 274 -18.02 -15.87 -8.32
CA VAL A 274 -18.63 -14.68 -8.94
C VAL A 274 -20.15 -14.68 -8.80
N GLN A 275 -20.78 -15.84 -8.86
CA GLN A 275 -22.24 -16.00 -8.70
C GLN A 275 -22.73 -15.71 -7.27
N ASP A 276 -21.85 -15.68 -6.29
CA ASP A 276 -22.20 -15.43 -4.88
C ASP A 276 -22.07 -13.95 -4.49
N LEU A 277 -21.57 -13.09 -5.41
CA LEU A 277 -21.49 -11.66 -5.21
C LEU A 277 -22.84 -10.97 -5.41
N ARG A 278 -23.12 -9.98 -4.57
CA ARG A 278 -24.35 -9.16 -4.64
C ARG A 278 -24.06 -7.69 -4.36
#